data_909c40e53c969b5238f3f8d43e30c8d4
#
_entry.id   909c40e53c969b5238f3f8d43e30c8d4
#
_cell.length_a   1.000
_cell.length_b   1.000
_cell.length_c   1.000
_cell.angle_alpha   90.00
_cell.angle_beta   90.00
_cell.angle_gamma   90.00
#
_symmetry.space_group_name_H-M   'P 1'
#
loop_
_entity.id
_entity.type
_entity.pdbx_description
1 polymer ?
#
loop_
_entity_poly.entity_id
_entity_poly.type
_entity_poly.pdbx_seq_one_letter_code
_entity_poly.pdbx_strand_id
1 'polypeptide(L)'
;MAKKRGTGMAAVSYPIGMHLGGDPTGALVHATSGGNFVVAMSSVDLGQGLKTVMAQIAAEALGVPLDTVIIDTGDTDTGPHCSGTGAS
;
A
#
# COMPACT_ATOMS: atom_id res chain seq x y z
N MET A 1 -10.33 -16.94 42.98
CA MET A 1 -11.16 -17.02 41.77
C MET A 1 -10.48 -17.90 40.76
N ALA A 2 -11.15 -18.87 40.25
CA ALA A 2 -10.57 -19.80 39.24
C ALA A 2 -10.44 -19.11 37.91
N LYS A 3 -9.29 -19.31 37.23
CA LYS A 3 -9.09 -18.86 35.88
C LYS A 3 -9.60 -19.92 34.92
N LYS A 4 -10.30 -19.47 33.90
CA LYS A 4 -10.74 -20.33 32.83
C LYS A 4 -10.05 -19.92 31.54
N ARG A 5 -9.65 -20.88 30.75
CA ARG A 5 -8.95 -20.63 29.48
C ARG A 5 -9.70 -21.28 28.35
N GLY A 6 -9.62 -20.65 27.22
CA GLY A 6 -10.18 -21.17 25.98
C GLY A 6 -9.21 -20.96 24.84
N THR A 7 -9.31 -21.80 23.84
CA THR A 7 -8.50 -21.67 22.63
C THR A 7 -9.47 -21.52 21.45
N GLY A 8 -9.17 -20.57 20.62
CA GLY A 8 -9.95 -20.37 19.38
C GLY A 8 -9.02 -20.27 18.20
N MET A 9 -9.55 -20.54 17.03
CA MET A 9 -8.81 -20.44 15.78
C MET A 9 -9.70 -19.76 14.75
N ALA A 10 -9.11 -18.87 13.97
CA ALA A 10 -9.77 -18.26 12.83
C ALA A 10 -8.83 -18.28 11.65
N ALA A 11 -9.36 -18.52 10.47
CA ALA A 11 -8.58 -18.55 9.25
C ALA A 11 -9.34 -17.81 8.16
N VAL A 12 -8.60 -17.13 7.30
CA VAL A 12 -9.17 -16.46 6.13
C VAL A 12 -8.31 -16.75 4.92
N SER A 13 -8.96 -16.94 3.78
CA SER A 13 -8.27 -17.05 2.49
C SER A 13 -8.85 -15.99 1.56
N TYR A 14 -7.99 -15.08 1.14
CA TYR A 14 -8.39 -13.96 0.30
C TYR A 14 -7.39 -13.83 -0.84
N PRO A 15 -7.71 -14.37 -2.01
CA PRO A 15 -6.76 -14.41 -3.11
C PRO A 15 -6.57 -13.03 -3.76
N ILE A 16 -5.41 -12.83 -4.37
CA ILE A 16 -5.17 -11.70 -5.26
C ILE A 16 -5.81 -12.01 -6.62
N GLY A 17 -6.19 -10.94 -7.34
CA GLY A 17 -6.72 -11.11 -8.68
C GLY A 17 -8.08 -11.73 -8.74
N MET A 18 -8.92 -11.48 -7.73
CA MET A 18 -10.26 -12.05 -7.64
C MET A 18 -11.20 -11.58 -8.73
N HIS A 19 -10.95 -10.41 -9.29
CA HIS A 19 -11.81 -9.86 -10.32
C HIS A 19 -11.49 -10.48 -11.67
N LEU A 20 -12.51 -10.77 -12.43
CA LEU A 20 -12.35 -11.25 -13.80
C LEU A 20 -11.69 -10.13 -14.62
N GLY A 21 -10.52 -10.41 -15.18
CA GLY A 21 -9.74 -9.43 -15.92
C GLY A 21 -8.68 -8.71 -15.08
N GLY A 22 -8.51 -9.08 -13.82
CA GLY A 22 -7.45 -8.56 -12.95
C GLY A 22 -7.91 -7.43 -12.05
N ASP A 23 -6.98 -6.93 -11.24
CA ASP A 23 -7.19 -5.85 -10.29
C ASP A 23 -6.44 -4.61 -10.77
N PRO A 24 -7.06 -3.74 -11.56
CA PRO A 24 -6.35 -2.59 -12.12
C PRO A 24 -5.96 -1.61 -11.02
N THR A 25 -4.75 -1.12 -11.08
CA THR A 25 -4.23 -0.10 -10.17
C THR A 25 -3.30 0.83 -10.94
N GLY A 26 -3.12 2.01 -10.41
CA GLY A 26 -2.23 3.00 -10.99
C GLY A 26 -1.40 3.69 -9.93
N ALA A 27 -0.31 4.30 -10.35
CA ALA A 27 0.52 5.12 -9.50
C ALA A 27 1.08 6.28 -10.33
N LEU A 28 1.21 7.43 -9.68
CA LEU A 28 1.84 8.61 -10.28
C LEU A 28 3.09 8.93 -9.47
N VAL A 29 4.20 9.13 -10.17
CA VAL A 29 5.46 9.52 -9.54
C VAL A 29 5.91 10.82 -10.16
N HIS A 30 6.19 11.82 -9.31
CA HIS A 30 6.76 13.08 -9.80
C HIS A 30 7.88 13.56 -8.90
N ALA A 31 8.85 14.19 -9.51
CA ALA A 31 9.98 14.79 -8.80
C ALA A 31 9.64 16.24 -8.45
N THR A 32 9.98 16.63 -7.22
CA THR A 32 9.81 18.02 -6.79
C THR A 32 11.11 18.80 -7.00
N SER A 33 11.00 20.12 -7.04
CA SER A 33 12.16 20.99 -7.18
C SER A 33 13.12 20.92 -5.98
N GLY A 34 12.63 20.42 -4.84
CA GLY A 34 13.42 20.24 -3.63
C GLY A 34 14.24 18.95 -3.58
N GLY A 35 14.18 18.14 -4.63
CA GLY A 35 14.92 16.89 -4.70
C GLY A 35 14.21 15.68 -4.10
N ASN A 36 12.94 15.79 -3.84
CA ASN A 36 12.11 14.69 -3.34
C ASN A 36 11.28 14.08 -4.47
N PHE A 37 10.80 12.87 -4.24
CA PHE A 37 9.89 12.18 -5.15
C PHE A 37 8.58 11.89 -4.43
N VAL A 38 7.48 12.26 -5.03
CA VAL A 38 6.14 12.00 -4.49
C VAL A 38 5.51 10.87 -5.31
N VAL A 39 5.11 9.81 -4.62
CA VAL A 39 4.40 8.67 -5.20
C VAL A 39 2.95 8.74 -4.75
N ALA A 40 2.06 9.03 -5.67
CA ALA A 40 0.63 9.09 -5.41
C ALA A 40 -0.03 7.79 -5.84
N MET A 41 -0.79 7.20 -4.93
CA MET A 41 -1.52 5.96 -5.18
C MET A 41 -2.82 5.96 -4.36
N SER A 42 -3.72 5.06 -4.69
CA SER A 42 -5.01 4.97 -4.01
C SER A 42 -5.12 3.77 -3.08
N SER A 43 -4.18 2.84 -3.12
CA SER A 43 -4.13 1.74 -2.16
C SER A 43 -3.91 2.28 -0.75
N VAL A 44 -4.48 1.61 0.24
CA VAL A 44 -4.46 2.10 1.62
C VAL A 44 -3.72 1.15 2.54
N ASP A 45 -3.22 1.72 3.64
CA ASP A 45 -2.55 0.96 4.68
C ASP A 45 -3.58 0.56 5.74
N LEU A 46 -3.82 -0.73 5.85
CA LEU A 46 -4.74 -1.31 6.83
C LEU A 46 -4.00 -1.83 8.07
N GLY A 47 -2.74 -1.51 8.20
CA GLY A 47 -1.84 -2.01 9.23
C GLY A 47 -0.72 -2.89 8.70
N GLN A 48 -0.71 -3.15 7.40
CA GLN A 48 0.30 -4.03 6.78
C GLN A 48 1.61 -3.33 6.43
N GLY A 49 1.72 -2.02 6.67
CA GLY A 49 2.94 -1.28 6.36
C GLY A 49 3.07 -0.88 4.89
N LEU A 50 1.97 -0.62 4.22
CA LEU A 50 1.94 -0.32 2.79
C LEU A 50 2.83 0.87 2.44
N LYS A 51 2.75 1.97 3.20
CA LYS A 51 3.52 3.18 2.88
C LYS A 51 5.02 2.91 2.91
N THR A 52 5.48 2.16 3.91
CA THR A 52 6.89 1.80 4.02
C THR A 52 7.32 0.91 2.87
N VAL A 53 6.55 -0.11 2.55
CA VAL A 53 6.86 -1.05 1.47
C VAL A 53 6.89 -0.33 0.12
N MET A 54 5.91 0.52 -0.15
CA MET A 54 5.86 1.25 -1.42
C MET A 54 7.00 2.26 -1.54
N ALA A 55 7.37 2.91 -0.43
CA ALA A 55 8.53 3.81 -0.42
C ALA A 55 9.83 3.05 -0.71
N GLN A 56 9.98 1.85 -0.16
CA GLN A 56 11.16 1.01 -0.42
C GLN A 56 11.23 0.59 -1.89
N ILE A 57 10.11 0.16 -2.46
CA ILE A 57 10.05 -0.25 -3.87
C ILE A 57 10.37 0.93 -4.77
N ALA A 58 9.77 2.09 -4.52
CA ALA A 58 10.01 3.28 -5.34
C ALA A 58 11.45 3.76 -5.23
N ALA A 59 12.01 3.78 -4.03
CA ALA A 59 13.39 4.21 -3.81
C ALA A 59 14.37 3.30 -4.55
N GLU A 60 14.16 2.00 -4.53
CA GLU A 60 15.01 1.05 -5.25
C GLU A 60 14.88 1.22 -6.76
N ALA A 61 13.67 1.38 -7.27
CA ALA A 61 13.44 1.57 -8.69
C ALA A 61 14.03 2.87 -9.21
N LEU A 62 13.97 3.94 -8.41
CA LEU A 62 14.50 5.24 -8.78
C LEU A 62 16.01 5.39 -8.51
N GLY A 63 16.58 4.50 -7.69
CA GLY A 63 17.98 4.58 -7.31
C GLY A 63 18.29 5.74 -6.37
N VAL A 64 17.35 6.09 -5.49
CA VAL A 64 17.47 7.23 -4.57
C VAL A 64 17.36 6.76 -3.12
N PRO A 65 17.85 7.56 -2.14
CA PRO A 65 17.67 7.23 -0.73
C PRO A 65 16.18 7.17 -0.34
N LEU A 66 15.86 6.29 0.60
CA LEU A 66 14.48 6.08 1.04
C LEU A 66 13.83 7.35 1.60
N ASP A 67 14.60 8.18 2.30
CA ASP A 67 14.08 9.40 2.93
C ASP A 67 13.69 10.50 1.94
N THR A 68 14.02 10.34 0.65
CA THR A 68 13.61 11.28 -0.40
C THR A 68 12.27 10.91 -1.04
N VAL A 69 11.68 9.77 -0.67
CA VAL A 69 10.42 9.29 -1.23
C VAL A 69 9.28 9.60 -0.26
N ILE A 70 8.26 10.27 -0.77
CA ILE A 70 7.05 10.62 -0.02
C ILE A 70 5.89 9.83 -0.62
N ILE A 71 5.15 9.11 0.20
CA ILE A 71 3.98 8.36 -0.24
C ILE A 71 2.73 9.15 0.08
N ASP A 72 1.94 9.43 -0.94
CA ASP A 72 0.64 10.09 -0.86
C ASP A 72 -0.42 9.06 -1.24
N THR A 73 -1.24 8.65 -0.31
CA THR A 73 -2.21 7.58 -0.52
C THR A 73 -3.53 7.86 0.20
N GLY A 74 -4.60 7.26 -0.31
CA GLY A 74 -5.91 7.34 0.32
C GLY A 74 -6.67 8.62 0.02
N ASP A 75 -6.25 9.39 -0.98
CA ASP A 75 -6.91 10.63 -1.37
C ASP A 75 -7.34 10.52 -2.83
N THR A 76 -8.66 10.61 -3.07
CA THR A 76 -9.20 10.50 -4.42
C THR A 76 -8.90 11.71 -5.29
N ASP A 77 -8.54 12.85 -4.69
CA ASP A 77 -8.14 14.03 -5.45
C ASP A 77 -6.73 13.90 -6.02
N THR A 78 -5.85 13.16 -5.35
CA THR A 78 -4.45 13.06 -5.72
C THR A 78 -4.06 11.68 -6.24
N GLY A 79 -4.82 10.65 -5.91
CA GLY A 79 -4.49 9.28 -6.27
C GLY A 79 -5.12 8.82 -7.57
N PRO A 80 -4.41 8.02 -8.36
CA PRO A 80 -4.99 7.40 -9.56
C PRO A 80 -5.94 6.27 -9.19
N HIS A 81 -6.63 5.75 -10.21
CA HIS A 81 -7.58 4.67 -10.01
C HIS A 81 -6.93 3.41 -9.42
N CYS A 82 -7.65 2.78 -8.52
CA CYS A 82 -7.30 1.49 -7.96
C CYS A 82 -8.59 0.71 -7.69
N SER A 83 -8.61 -0.58 -8.00
CA SER A 83 -9.81 -1.40 -7.76
C SER A 83 -10.08 -1.63 -6.27
N GLY A 84 -9.13 -1.32 -5.43
CA GLY A 84 -9.24 -1.46 -3.98
C GLY A 84 -8.09 -2.24 -3.38
N THR A 85 -7.90 -2.09 -2.07
CA THR A 85 -6.89 -2.85 -1.33
C THR A 85 -7.52 -4.18 -0.92
N GLY A 86 -7.32 -5.20 -1.72
CA GLY A 86 -7.98 -6.48 -1.57
C GLY A 86 -7.19 -7.49 -0.74
N ALA A 87 -6.00 -7.82 -1.13
CA ALA A 87 -5.19 -8.85 -0.48
C ALA A 87 -3.89 -8.25 0.08
N SER A 88 -4.01 -7.12 0.72
CA SER A 88 -2.87 -6.36 1.23
C SER A 88 -1.90 -5.95 0.13
#